data_f6b05ebb739cb212bdfb073f5373150b
#
_entry.id   f6b05ebb739cb212bdfb073f5373150b
#
_cell.length_a   1.000
_cell.length_b   1.000
_cell.length_c   1.000
_cell.angle_alpha   90.00
_cell.angle_beta   90.00
_cell.angle_gamma   90.00
#
_symmetry.space_group_name_H-M   'P 1'
#
loop_
_entity.id
_entity.type
_entity.pdbx_description
1 polymer ?
#
loop_
_entity_poly.entity_id
_entity_poly.type
_entity_poly.pdbx_seq_one_letter_code
_entity_poly.pdbx_strand_id
1 'polypeptide(L)'
;NGGYINNGTVNNINNNSGSINNGTVNNITNNITLVHHGTEDVDIKLGIKAIKKMYCAIQELVKLIHFDENRPENHNIFVSHLRENTALVFKNKKWRVEKCTDAVGNLYENCRYHLINLFNNENVRKKLSNVQIDKFRDVLKEIGEDPADYTKEGYDPYEYDGIEKKAKQVIHKTKSVEEIKNICWEEKDMVLE
;
A
#
# COMPACT_ATOMS: atom_id res chain seq x y z
N ASN A 1 -24.81 -6.63 -47.60
CA ASN A 1 -23.57 -7.37 -47.64
C ASN A 1 -23.44 -8.09 -46.32
N GLY A 2 -23.76 -9.38 -46.37
CA GLY A 2 -24.08 -10.20 -45.22
C GLY A 2 -22.88 -10.52 -44.35
N GLY A 3 -23.00 -10.17 -43.08
CA GLY A 3 -22.16 -10.70 -42.03
C GLY A 3 -22.68 -12.08 -41.64
N TYR A 4 -21.81 -13.06 -41.65
CA TYR A 4 -22.11 -14.41 -41.20
C TYR A 4 -22.10 -14.43 -39.66
N ILE A 5 -23.22 -14.78 -39.07
CA ILE A 5 -23.31 -15.09 -37.65
C ILE A 5 -23.10 -16.60 -37.50
N ASN A 6 -21.98 -17.01 -36.96
CA ASN A 6 -21.80 -18.41 -36.58
C ASN A 6 -22.31 -18.65 -35.17
N ASN A 7 -22.85 -19.84 -34.94
CA ASN A 7 -23.52 -20.30 -33.69
C ASN A 7 -22.60 -20.37 -32.47
N GLY A 8 -21.96 -19.28 -32.14
CA GLY A 8 -21.23 -19.12 -30.90
C GLY A 8 -21.75 -17.89 -30.15
N THR A 9 -21.91 -17.98 -28.86
CA THR A 9 -22.29 -16.85 -28.04
C THR A 9 -21.23 -15.78 -28.09
N VAL A 10 -21.49 -14.69 -28.77
CA VAL A 10 -20.58 -13.53 -28.87
C VAL A 10 -20.95 -12.59 -27.73
N ASN A 11 -20.18 -12.62 -26.65
CA ASN A 11 -20.30 -11.61 -25.60
C ASN A 11 -19.25 -10.53 -25.84
N ASN A 12 -19.74 -9.37 -26.19
CA ASN A 12 -19.02 -8.08 -26.23
C ASN A 12 -17.84 -7.98 -27.23
N ILE A 13 -18.15 -7.54 -28.43
CA ILE A 13 -17.15 -7.06 -29.38
C ILE A 13 -17.11 -5.53 -29.30
N ASN A 14 -16.13 -5.00 -28.62
CA ASN A 14 -15.77 -3.59 -28.78
C ASN A 14 -15.12 -3.40 -30.14
N ASN A 15 -15.80 -2.70 -31.01
CA ASN A 15 -15.41 -2.02 -32.24
C ASN A 15 -13.94 -2.20 -32.71
N ASN A 16 -13.63 -3.35 -33.27
CA ASN A 16 -12.50 -3.49 -34.16
C ASN A 16 -12.89 -4.37 -35.32
N SER A 17 -12.71 -3.87 -36.53
CA SER A 17 -12.90 -4.60 -37.78
C SER A 17 -11.81 -5.68 -37.95
N GLY A 18 -11.81 -6.66 -37.08
CA GLY A 18 -10.93 -7.81 -37.08
C GLY A 18 -11.72 -9.09 -37.41
N SER A 19 -11.11 -10.05 -38.08
CA SER A 19 -11.71 -11.34 -38.41
C SER A 19 -12.05 -12.11 -37.11
N ILE A 20 -13.29 -12.58 -37.05
CA ILE A 20 -13.77 -13.40 -35.92
C ILE A 20 -13.22 -14.81 -36.09
N ASN A 21 -12.35 -15.25 -35.20
CA ASN A 21 -11.92 -16.64 -35.14
C ASN A 21 -13.04 -17.52 -34.54
N ASN A 22 -13.24 -18.72 -35.15
CA ASN A 22 -14.22 -19.74 -34.71
C ASN A 22 -13.81 -20.39 -33.36
N GLY A 23 -13.43 -19.62 -32.36
CA GLY A 23 -13.09 -20.09 -31.04
C GLY A 23 -14.07 -19.59 -29.96
N THR A 24 -14.31 -20.39 -28.95
CA THR A 24 -15.05 -19.97 -27.78
C THR A 24 -14.23 -18.89 -27.06
N VAL A 25 -14.67 -17.64 -27.13
CA VAL A 25 -14.09 -16.58 -26.31
C VAL A 25 -14.66 -16.74 -24.89
N ASN A 26 -13.92 -17.38 -24.04
CA ASN A 26 -14.20 -17.35 -22.60
C ASN A 26 -13.83 -15.96 -22.09
N ASN A 27 -14.82 -15.08 -21.99
CA ASN A 27 -14.67 -13.86 -21.20
C ASN A 27 -14.61 -14.28 -19.74
N ILE A 28 -13.41 -14.51 -19.24
CA ILE A 28 -13.19 -14.60 -17.79
C ILE A 28 -13.27 -13.16 -17.30
N THR A 29 -14.46 -12.70 -16.98
CA THR A 29 -14.65 -11.53 -16.14
C THR A 29 -14.19 -11.94 -14.74
N ASN A 30 -12.95 -11.63 -14.42
CA ASN A 30 -12.50 -11.68 -13.04
C ASN A 30 -13.30 -10.62 -12.27
N ASN A 31 -14.39 -11.03 -11.63
CA ASN A 31 -15.16 -10.17 -10.73
C ASN A 31 -14.34 -9.97 -9.45
N ILE A 32 -13.33 -9.09 -9.53
CA ILE A 32 -12.54 -8.71 -8.37
C ILE A 32 -13.41 -7.79 -7.50
N THR A 33 -13.64 -8.21 -6.27
CA THR A 33 -14.29 -7.37 -5.28
C THR A 33 -13.23 -6.62 -4.49
N LEU A 34 -13.11 -5.31 -4.71
CA LEU A 34 -12.15 -4.49 -3.99
C LEU A 34 -12.42 -4.47 -2.48
N VAL A 35 -11.35 -4.58 -1.71
CA VAL A 35 -11.36 -4.42 -0.26
C VAL A 35 -11.49 -2.94 0.10
N HIS A 36 -12.17 -2.65 1.19
CA HIS A 36 -12.26 -1.29 1.72
C HIS A 36 -10.87 -0.80 2.13
N HIS A 37 -10.46 0.37 1.61
CA HIS A 37 -9.16 0.96 1.94
C HIS A 37 -8.99 1.16 3.45
N GLY A 38 -7.89 0.67 4.00
CA GLY A 38 -7.57 0.68 5.43
C GLY A 38 -8.04 -0.58 6.19
N THR A 39 -8.57 -1.60 5.49
CA THR A 39 -8.96 -2.89 6.10
C THR A 39 -8.24 -4.09 5.46
N GLU A 40 -7.17 -3.83 4.73
CA GLU A 40 -6.36 -4.83 4.07
C GLU A 40 -5.67 -5.75 5.09
N ASP A 41 -5.62 -7.04 4.77
CA ASP A 41 -4.90 -8.01 5.59
C ASP A 41 -3.40 -8.00 5.25
N VAL A 42 -2.57 -7.90 6.28
CA VAL A 42 -1.11 -7.86 6.15
C VAL A 42 -0.49 -9.07 6.84
N ASP A 43 -0.13 -10.05 6.04
CA ASP A 43 0.47 -11.26 6.56
C ASP A 43 1.94 -11.09 7.01
N ILE A 44 2.42 -12.07 7.78
CA ILE A 44 3.78 -12.08 8.32
C ILE A 44 4.85 -12.04 7.21
N LYS A 45 4.59 -12.64 6.04
CA LYS A 45 5.58 -12.70 4.94
C LYS A 45 5.79 -11.32 4.34
N LEU A 46 4.70 -10.58 4.10
CA LEU A 46 4.76 -9.20 3.61
C LEU A 46 5.50 -8.31 4.62
N GLY A 47 5.15 -8.43 5.91
CA GLY A 47 5.81 -7.68 6.96
C GLY A 47 7.32 -7.93 7.03
N ILE A 48 7.78 -9.19 6.97
CA ILE A 48 9.20 -9.51 6.96
C ILE A 48 9.89 -8.93 5.71
N LYS A 49 9.24 -9.01 4.54
CA LYS A 49 9.78 -8.47 3.30
C LYS A 49 9.96 -6.94 3.40
N ALA A 50 8.96 -6.25 3.94
CA ALA A 50 9.02 -4.81 4.16
C ALA A 50 10.08 -4.43 5.22
N ILE A 51 10.11 -5.08 6.39
CA ILE A 51 11.07 -4.82 7.47
C ILE A 51 12.52 -4.93 6.96
N LYS A 52 12.82 -5.89 6.09
CA LYS A 52 14.14 -6.04 5.48
C LYS A 52 14.58 -4.85 4.61
N LYS A 53 13.65 -4.00 4.20
CA LYS A 53 13.94 -2.76 3.45
C LYS A 53 14.33 -1.59 4.36
N MET A 54 14.30 -1.77 5.68
CA MET A 54 14.74 -0.80 6.68
C MET A 54 14.05 0.57 6.50
N TYR A 55 14.78 1.61 6.19
CA TYR A 55 14.25 2.98 6.02
C TYR A 55 13.19 3.14 4.92
N CYS A 56 13.09 2.19 4.00
CA CYS A 56 12.06 2.14 2.96
C CYS A 56 10.93 1.14 3.30
N ALA A 57 10.84 0.69 4.55
CA ALA A 57 9.90 -0.37 4.94
C ALA A 57 8.44 0.03 4.72
N ILE A 58 8.07 1.29 4.98
CA ILE A 58 6.70 1.78 4.80
C ILE A 58 6.36 1.81 3.32
N GLN A 59 7.22 2.35 2.47
CA GLN A 59 7.04 2.42 1.02
C GLN A 59 6.95 1.02 0.39
N GLU A 60 7.80 0.10 0.83
CA GLU A 60 7.73 -1.30 0.40
C GLU A 60 6.42 -1.95 0.83
N LEU A 61 5.97 -1.70 2.05
CA LEU A 61 4.71 -2.27 2.53
C LEU A 61 3.52 -1.74 1.74
N VAL A 62 3.51 -0.45 1.38
CA VAL A 62 2.49 0.13 0.49
C VAL A 62 2.44 -0.61 -0.85
N LYS A 63 3.60 -0.84 -1.49
CA LYS A 63 3.66 -1.60 -2.75
C LYS A 63 3.12 -3.01 -2.59
N LEU A 64 3.55 -3.71 -1.54
CA LEU A 64 3.16 -5.08 -1.29
C LEU A 64 1.68 -5.28 -0.93
N ILE A 65 1.02 -4.25 -0.40
CA ILE A 65 -0.39 -4.32 -0.04
C ILE A 65 -1.25 -3.86 -1.21
N HIS A 66 -0.98 -2.68 -1.78
CA HIS A 66 -1.90 -1.96 -2.67
C HIS A 66 -1.55 -2.07 -4.16
N PHE A 67 -0.36 -2.62 -4.49
CA PHE A 67 0.13 -2.68 -5.87
C PHE A 67 0.84 -4.02 -6.17
N ASP A 68 0.38 -5.11 -5.54
CA ASP A 68 0.80 -6.47 -5.86
C ASP A 68 -0.17 -7.08 -6.87
N GLU A 69 0.31 -7.45 -8.06
CA GLU A 69 -0.49 -8.10 -9.12
C GLU A 69 -1.24 -9.35 -8.65
N ASN A 70 -0.73 -10.01 -7.60
CA ASN A 70 -1.37 -11.19 -7.01
C ASN A 70 -2.47 -10.85 -5.99
N ARG A 71 -2.69 -9.56 -5.70
CA ARG A 71 -3.66 -9.07 -4.72
C ARG A 71 -4.53 -7.94 -5.29
N PRO A 72 -5.14 -8.15 -6.46
CA PRO A 72 -5.89 -7.09 -7.14
C PRO A 72 -7.09 -6.58 -6.32
N GLU A 73 -7.58 -7.35 -5.35
CA GLU A 73 -8.61 -6.92 -4.41
C GLU A 73 -8.18 -5.72 -3.54
N ASN A 74 -6.88 -5.49 -3.39
CA ASN A 74 -6.30 -4.40 -2.62
C ASN A 74 -5.91 -3.18 -3.48
N HIS A 75 -6.17 -3.20 -4.79
CA HIS A 75 -5.95 -2.07 -5.69
C HIS A 75 -7.02 -0.99 -5.46
N ASN A 76 -7.01 -0.38 -4.30
CA ASN A 76 -8.11 0.41 -3.76
C ASN A 76 -7.76 1.88 -3.49
N ILE A 77 -6.58 2.33 -3.96
CA ILE A 77 -6.11 3.72 -3.88
C ILE A 77 -5.23 4.04 -5.08
N PHE A 78 -5.39 5.25 -5.65
CA PHE A 78 -4.43 5.79 -6.60
C PHE A 78 -4.50 7.32 -6.67
N VAL A 79 -3.42 7.93 -7.17
CA VAL A 79 -3.32 9.36 -7.45
C VAL A 79 -3.41 9.56 -8.95
N SER A 80 -4.43 10.26 -9.43
CA SER A 80 -4.64 10.47 -10.87
C SER A 80 -3.66 11.47 -11.48
N HIS A 81 -3.32 12.52 -10.72
CA HIS A 81 -2.41 13.58 -11.16
C HIS A 81 -1.54 14.09 -10.02
N LEU A 82 -0.23 14.14 -10.22
CA LEU A 82 0.70 14.63 -9.17
C LEU A 82 0.49 16.10 -8.80
N ARG A 83 0.03 16.93 -9.75
CA ARG A 83 -0.19 18.37 -9.52
C ARG A 83 -1.51 18.67 -8.81
N GLU A 84 -2.47 17.78 -8.94
CA GLU A 84 -3.76 17.91 -8.26
C GLU A 84 -3.64 17.30 -6.85
N ASN A 85 -4.20 18.01 -5.88
CA ASN A 85 -4.20 17.50 -4.50
C ASN A 85 -5.39 16.54 -4.27
N THR A 86 -5.55 15.57 -5.20
CA THR A 86 -6.65 14.60 -5.18
C THR A 86 -6.15 13.18 -5.36
N ALA A 87 -6.72 12.25 -4.59
CA ALA A 87 -6.57 10.82 -4.73
C ALA A 87 -7.95 10.17 -4.82
N LEU A 88 -8.03 9.04 -5.49
CA LEU A 88 -9.22 8.20 -5.47
C LEU A 88 -8.97 7.03 -4.50
N VAL A 89 -9.93 6.83 -3.62
CA VAL A 89 -9.86 5.81 -2.56
C VAL A 89 -11.17 5.02 -2.55
N PHE A 90 -11.07 3.70 -2.54
CA PHE A 90 -12.24 2.83 -2.50
C PHE A 90 -12.70 2.61 -1.06
N LYS A 91 -13.86 3.19 -0.73
CA LYS A 91 -14.48 3.11 0.60
C LYS A 91 -15.98 2.87 0.49
N ASN A 92 -16.51 1.99 1.32
CA ASN A 92 -17.94 1.69 1.36
C ASN A 92 -18.50 1.29 -0.02
N LYS A 93 -17.79 0.39 -0.73
CA LYS A 93 -18.16 -0.13 -2.06
C LYS A 93 -18.25 0.94 -3.16
N LYS A 94 -17.56 2.07 -2.99
CA LYS A 94 -17.54 3.18 -3.97
C LYS A 94 -16.17 3.87 -3.96
N TRP A 95 -15.74 4.31 -5.13
CA TRP A 95 -14.64 5.23 -5.27
C TRP A 95 -15.02 6.63 -4.76
N ARG A 96 -14.14 7.21 -3.98
CA ARG A 96 -14.29 8.55 -3.41
C ARG A 96 -13.08 9.39 -3.73
N VAL A 97 -13.32 10.65 -4.05
CA VAL A 97 -12.26 11.65 -4.19
C VAL A 97 -11.93 12.18 -2.81
N GLU A 98 -10.67 12.10 -2.42
CA GLU A 98 -10.14 12.64 -1.16
C GLU A 98 -8.97 13.58 -1.45
N LYS A 99 -8.61 14.43 -0.49
CA LYS A 99 -7.36 15.19 -0.59
C LYS A 99 -6.19 14.20 -0.58
N CYS A 100 -5.29 14.36 -1.54
CA CYS A 100 -4.14 13.48 -1.67
C CYS A 100 -3.29 13.44 -0.39
N THR A 101 -3.06 14.60 0.24
CA THR A 101 -2.33 14.70 1.51
C THR A 101 -2.95 13.88 2.62
N ASP A 102 -4.29 13.86 2.71
CA ASP A 102 -5.01 13.14 3.75
C ASP A 102 -5.03 11.63 3.45
N ALA A 103 -5.33 11.25 2.20
CA ALA A 103 -5.37 9.86 1.77
C ALA A 103 -3.99 9.18 1.93
N VAL A 104 -2.93 9.83 1.43
CA VAL A 104 -1.55 9.29 1.51
C VAL A 104 -1.02 9.36 2.95
N GLY A 105 -1.39 10.40 3.71
CA GLY A 105 -1.07 10.48 5.13
C GLY A 105 -1.68 9.34 5.95
N ASN A 106 -2.95 9.01 5.70
CA ASN A 106 -3.62 7.87 6.33
C ASN A 106 -2.97 6.55 5.91
N LEU A 107 -2.61 6.39 4.63
CA LEU A 107 -1.90 5.22 4.12
C LEU A 107 -0.55 5.02 4.84
N TYR A 108 0.22 6.11 5.00
CA TYR A 108 1.47 6.09 5.77
C TYR A 108 1.23 5.60 7.21
N GLU A 109 0.26 6.17 7.92
CA GLU A 109 -0.01 5.81 9.31
C GLU A 109 -0.48 4.35 9.44
N ASN A 110 -1.32 3.87 8.54
CA ASN A 110 -1.77 2.48 8.53
C ASN A 110 -0.59 1.53 8.34
N CYS A 111 0.27 1.79 7.35
CA CYS A 111 1.45 0.96 7.12
C CYS A 111 2.46 1.02 8.28
N ARG A 112 2.64 2.20 8.88
CA ARG A 112 3.46 2.37 10.09
C ARG A 112 2.94 1.50 11.23
N TYR A 113 1.64 1.56 11.50
CA TYR A 113 0.98 0.75 12.55
C TYR A 113 1.16 -0.76 12.29
N HIS A 114 0.96 -1.20 11.06
CA HIS A 114 1.18 -2.61 10.68
C HIS A 114 2.62 -3.04 10.90
N LEU A 115 3.61 -2.24 10.52
CA LEU A 115 5.03 -2.56 10.71
C LEU A 115 5.40 -2.70 12.18
N ILE A 116 4.90 -1.81 13.04
CA ILE A 116 5.11 -1.86 14.49
C ILE A 116 4.55 -3.16 15.07
N ASN A 117 3.29 -3.48 14.75
CA ASN A 117 2.64 -4.70 15.23
C ASN A 117 3.34 -5.96 14.75
N LEU A 118 3.75 -5.99 13.47
CA LEU A 118 4.49 -7.12 12.91
C LEU A 118 5.87 -7.28 13.55
N PHE A 119 6.59 -6.18 13.80
CA PHE A 119 7.88 -6.24 14.47
C PHE A 119 7.76 -6.70 15.93
N ASN A 120 6.66 -6.37 16.62
CA ASN A 120 6.39 -6.84 17.96
C ASN A 120 6.01 -8.33 18.02
N ASN A 121 5.67 -8.94 16.89
CA ASN A 121 5.37 -10.37 16.82
C ASN A 121 6.66 -11.22 16.89
N GLU A 122 6.73 -12.11 17.88
CA GLU A 122 7.89 -12.99 18.07
C GLU A 122 8.20 -13.87 16.84
N ASN A 123 7.17 -14.34 16.14
CA ASN A 123 7.36 -15.18 14.95
C ASN A 123 8.01 -14.40 13.80
N VAL A 124 7.82 -13.08 13.74
CA VAL A 124 8.53 -12.20 12.82
C VAL A 124 9.97 -12.05 13.26
N ARG A 125 10.20 -11.70 14.53
CA ARG A 125 11.57 -11.51 15.06
C ARG A 125 12.44 -12.76 14.94
N LYS A 126 11.88 -13.94 15.16
CA LYS A 126 12.60 -15.23 14.96
C LYS A 126 13.09 -15.45 13.52
N LYS A 127 12.51 -14.77 12.53
CA LYS A 127 12.88 -14.86 11.11
C LYS A 127 13.83 -13.74 10.66
N LEU A 128 14.24 -12.86 11.57
CA LEU A 128 15.19 -11.78 11.34
C LEU A 128 16.50 -12.09 12.07
N SER A 129 17.63 -11.65 11.52
CA SER A 129 18.90 -11.69 12.23
C SER A 129 18.95 -10.60 13.31
N ASN A 130 19.81 -10.78 14.33
CA ASN A 130 19.98 -9.76 15.37
C ASN A 130 20.36 -8.39 14.78
N VAL A 131 21.22 -8.37 13.77
CA VAL A 131 21.59 -7.14 13.07
C VAL A 131 20.39 -6.46 12.40
N GLN A 132 19.47 -7.24 11.82
CA GLN A 132 18.24 -6.69 11.23
C GLN A 132 17.30 -6.17 12.30
N ILE A 133 17.17 -6.86 13.42
CA ILE A 133 16.36 -6.42 14.56
C ILE A 133 16.87 -5.08 15.11
N ASP A 134 18.19 -4.97 15.35
CA ASP A 134 18.78 -3.75 15.90
C ASP A 134 18.65 -2.56 14.94
N LYS A 135 18.96 -2.76 13.67
CA LYS A 135 18.78 -1.73 12.63
C LYS A 135 17.32 -1.30 12.49
N PHE A 136 16.38 -2.22 12.56
CA PHE A 136 14.96 -1.86 12.44
C PHE A 136 14.44 -1.14 13.69
N ARG A 137 14.98 -1.40 14.88
CA ARG A 137 14.72 -0.57 16.07
C ARG A 137 15.12 0.89 15.86
N ASP A 138 16.24 1.14 15.19
CA ASP A 138 16.64 2.52 14.87
C ASP A 138 15.67 3.16 13.87
N VAL A 139 15.19 2.39 12.87
CA VAL A 139 14.11 2.86 11.98
C VAL A 139 12.84 3.22 12.76
N LEU A 140 12.44 2.38 13.73
CA LEU A 140 11.25 2.65 14.55
C LEU A 140 11.40 3.95 15.33
N LYS A 141 12.59 4.24 15.91
CA LYS A 141 12.84 5.52 16.58
C LYS A 141 12.67 6.71 15.65
N GLU A 142 13.12 6.61 14.40
CA GLU A 142 12.97 7.69 13.41
C GLU A 142 11.51 7.93 13.00
N ILE A 143 10.69 6.86 12.93
CA ILE A 143 9.26 6.99 12.60
C ILE A 143 8.38 7.25 13.82
N GLY A 144 8.98 7.50 14.98
CA GLY A 144 8.24 7.97 16.15
C GLY A 144 7.89 6.91 17.20
N GLU A 145 8.42 5.70 17.03
CA GLU A 145 8.20 4.62 17.99
C GLU A 145 9.52 4.24 18.65
N ASP A 146 9.60 4.31 19.96
CA ASP A 146 10.72 3.77 20.72
C ASP A 146 10.28 2.49 21.44
N PRO A 147 10.70 1.32 20.94
CA PRO A 147 10.33 0.05 21.57
C PRO A 147 10.87 -0.12 22.98
N ALA A 148 11.84 0.71 23.40
CA ALA A 148 12.42 0.66 24.73
C ALA A 148 11.66 1.51 25.75
N ASP A 149 10.81 2.44 25.31
CA ASP A 149 10.14 3.40 26.21
C ASP A 149 8.95 2.79 26.97
N TYR A 150 8.40 1.68 26.52
CA TYR A 150 7.27 1.04 27.24
C TYR A 150 7.68 0.27 28.50
N THR A 151 8.98 0.14 28.81
CA THR A 151 9.47 -0.66 29.94
C THR A 151 10.25 0.13 30.98
N LYS A 152 10.46 1.44 30.77
CA LYS A 152 11.18 2.27 31.73
C LYS A 152 10.21 3.05 32.64
N GLU A 153 10.16 2.71 33.92
CA GLU A 153 9.64 3.60 34.96
C GLU A 153 10.45 4.91 34.93
N GLY A 154 9.79 6.05 34.72
CA GLY A 154 10.41 7.38 34.73
C GLY A 154 10.59 8.06 33.36
N TYR A 155 9.91 7.62 32.30
CA TYR A 155 9.92 8.32 31.02
C TYR A 155 9.24 9.69 31.13
N ASP A 156 10.01 10.76 30.96
CA ASP A 156 9.50 12.13 30.79
C ASP A 156 9.40 12.47 29.30
N PRO A 157 8.19 12.58 28.74
CA PRO A 157 8.00 12.94 27.34
C PRO A 157 8.40 14.38 26.99
N TYR A 158 8.82 15.19 27.99
CA TYR A 158 9.18 16.59 27.84
C TYR A 158 10.68 16.87 27.99
N GLU A 159 11.53 15.84 28.10
CA GLU A 159 12.97 16.02 28.13
C GLU A 159 13.48 16.64 26.82
N TYR A 160 14.51 17.49 26.90
CA TYR A 160 15.01 18.37 25.82
C TYR A 160 15.35 17.65 24.50
N ASP A 161 15.61 16.34 24.54
CA ASP A 161 15.80 15.46 23.38
C ASP A 161 14.54 15.33 22.49
N GLY A 162 13.38 15.70 23.02
CA GLY A 162 12.09 15.54 22.33
C GLY A 162 11.92 16.47 21.10
N ILE A 163 12.56 17.64 21.05
CA ILE A 163 12.38 18.59 19.94
C ILE A 163 13.13 18.12 18.69
N GLU A 164 14.39 17.70 18.85
CA GLU A 164 15.20 17.20 17.73
C GLU A 164 14.62 15.86 17.19
N LYS A 165 14.21 14.98 18.09
CA LYS A 165 13.52 13.72 17.77
C LYS A 165 12.23 13.99 16.99
N LYS A 166 11.38 14.90 17.44
CA LYS A 166 10.15 15.31 16.72
C LYS A 166 10.44 15.93 15.37
N ALA A 167 11.47 16.76 15.24
CA ALA A 167 11.86 17.35 13.96
C ALA A 167 12.31 16.29 12.96
N LYS A 168 13.14 15.32 13.36
CA LYS A 168 13.55 14.19 12.52
C LYS A 168 12.35 13.34 12.07
N GLN A 169 11.40 13.06 12.99
CA GLN A 169 10.16 12.34 12.68
C GLN A 169 9.31 13.07 11.65
N VAL A 170 9.13 14.37 11.77
CA VAL A 170 8.38 15.20 10.81
C VAL A 170 9.06 15.17 9.44
N ILE A 171 10.38 15.30 9.38
CA ILE A 171 11.14 15.23 8.13
C ILE A 171 11.00 13.87 7.47
N HIS A 172 11.18 12.78 8.23
CA HIS A 172 11.01 11.41 7.74
C HIS A 172 9.59 11.19 7.21
N LYS A 173 8.58 11.57 7.97
CA LYS A 173 7.18 11.46 7.55
C LYS A 173 6.90 12.22 6.26
N THR A 174 7.34 13.48 6.17
CA THR A 174 7.12 14.32 4.98
C THR A 174 7.74 13.70 3.73
N LYS A 175 8.99 13.21 3.84
CA LYS A 175 9.66 12.53 2.74
C LYS A 175 8.94 11.23 2.35
N SER A 176 8.59 10.40 3.32
CA SER A 176 7.90 9.15 3.06
C SER A 176 6.52 9.35 2.43
N VAL A 177 5.77 10.36 2.87
CA VAL A 177 4.45 10.70 2.30
C VAL A 177 4.58 11.14 0.83
N GLU A 178 5.60 11.92 0.47
CA GLU A 178 5.83 12.31 -0.93
C GLU A 178 6.25 11.12 -1.80
N GLU A 179 7.11 10.23 -1.28
CA GLU A 179 7.49 8.99 -1.98
C GLU A 179 6.27 8.06 -2.18
N ILE A 180 5.40 7.90 -1.18
CA ILE A 180 4.17 7.11 -1.29
C ILE A 180 3.22 7.73 -2.32
N LYS A 181 3.09 9.04 -2.35
CA LYS A 181 2.28 9.74 -3.37
C LYS A 181 2.76 9.43 -4.79
N ASN A 182 4.08 9.42 -4.99
CA ASN A 182 4.67 9.05 -6.27
C ASN A 182 4.37 7.59 -6.63
N ILE A 183 4.49 6.66 -5.68
CA ILE A 183 4.12 5.25 -5.88
C ILE A 183 2.66 5.14 -6.32
N CYS A 184 1.73 5.78 -5.60
CA CYS A 184 0.30 5.75 -5.93
C CYS A 184 -0.02 6.35 -7.31
N TRP A 185 0.83 7.23 -7.83
CA TRP A 185 0.68 7.78 -9.17
C TRP A 185 1.34 6.89 -10.24
N GLU A 186 2.52 6.35 -9.99
CA GLU A 186 3.24 5.49 -10.92
C GLU A 186 2.52 4.17 -11.17
N GLU A 187 1.95 3.59 -10.11
CA GLU A 187 1.24 2.30 -10.16
C GLU A 187 -0.27 2.44 -10.47
N LYS A 188 -0.75 3.63 -10.85
CA LYS A 188 -2.18 3.88 -11.08
C LYS A 188 -2.81 2.99 -12.17
N ASP A 189 -2.03 2.64 -13.18
CA ASP A 189 -2.53 1.84 -14.31
C ASP A 189 -2.89 0.42 -13.85
N MET A 190 -2.18 -0.11 -12.85
CA MET A 190 -2.50 -1.39 -12.21
C MET A 190 -3.89 -1.38 -11.52
N VAL A 191 -4.34 -0.21 -11.05
CA VAL A 191 -5.64 -0.05 -10.38
C VAL A 191 -6.78 0.14 -11.40
N LEU A 192 -6.46 0.64 -12.59
CA LEU A 192 -7.43 1.00 -13.62
C LEU A 192 -7.69 -0.14 -14.63
N GLU A 193 -6.86 -1.19 -14.63
CA GLU A 193 -7.05 -2.42 -15.44
C GLU A 193 -8.07 -3.36 -14.79
#